data_18ae6750089bc0c6add312b2ea6966ba
#
_entry.id   18ae6750089bc0c6add312b2ea6966ba
#
_cell.length_a   1.000
_cell.length_b   1.000
_cell.length_c   1.000
_cell.angle_alpha   90.00
_cell.angle_beta   90.00
_cell.angle_gamma   90.00
#
_symmetry.space_group_name_H-M   'P 1'
#
loop_
_entity.id
_entity.type
_entity.pdbx_description
1 polymer ?
#
loop_
_entity_poly.entity_id
_entity_poly.type
_entity_poly.pdbx_seq_one_letter_code
_entity_poly.pdbx_strand_id
1 'polypeptide(L)'
;MITLKRAKFGFVEIMEYTSIGESCSVVSGGTPSRSKNEYWENGNIPWIKIGNIKSKYVNEYDELITEQGLNNSSAKLLKKGTILYTIFATLGEVGILDIEACTNQAIAGINITDSRITTDYLYYYLKSKKDYVNNIGRGVAQNNINLTTLKNFEIPLINVDKQLNIVEILEKVERMICLKEKEIDDLDLLIKA
;
A
#
# COMPACT_ATOMS: atom_id res chain seq x y z
N MET A 1 4.10 15.62 -16.26
CA MET A 1 4.81 15.42 -17.56
C MET A 1 3.83 14.85 -18.56
N ILE A 2 3.72 15.39 -19.77
CA ILE A 2 2.80 14.90 -20.82
C ILE A 2 3.57 13.92 -21.69
N THR A 3 3.22 12.64 -21.67
CA THR A 3 3.85 11.62 -22.53
C THR A 3 2.90 11.24 -23.66
N LEU A 4 3.33 11.49 -24.90
CA LEU A 4 2.59 11.10 -26.11
C LEU A 4 2.79 9.60 -26.38
N LYS A 5 1.77 8.77 -26.22
CA LYS A 5 1.78 7.37 -26.73
C LYS A 5 0.99 7.30 -28.03
N ARG A 6 1.63 6.77 -29.08
CA ARG A 6 1.02 6.56 -30.39
C ARG A 6 0.06 5.37 -30.33
N ALA A 7 -1.24 5.61 -30.46
CA ALA A 7 -2.21 4.55 -30.65
C ALA A 7 -2.19 4.06 -32.11
N LYS A 8 -2.40 2.76 -32.33
CA LYS A 8 -2.41 2.12 -33.66
C LYS A 8 -3.50 2.60 -34.61
N PHE A 9 -4.40 3.49 -34.17
CA PHE A 9 -5.55 4.00 -34.93
C PHE A 9 -5.68 5.53 -34.89
N GLY A 10 -4.62 6.28 -35.12
CA GLY A 10 -4.71 7.69 -35.50
C GLY A 10 -5.18 8.71 -34.44
N PHE A 11 -5.62 8.32 -33.28
CA PHE A 11 -5.90 9.22 -32.16
C PHE A 11 -4.72 9.20 -31.18
N VAL A 12 -4.14 10.37 -30.94
CA VAL A 12 -3.15 10.57 -29.88
C VAL A 12 -3.94 10.87 -28.60
N GLU A 13 -4.14 9.86 -27.74
CA GLU A 13 -4.65 10.10 -26.40
C GLU A 13 -3.49 10.70 -25.58
N ILE A 14 -3.62 11.98 -25.22
CA ILE A 14 -2.67 12.66 -24.33
C ILE A 14 -2.95 12.14 -22.93
N MET A 15 -2.06 11.30 -22.41
CA MET A 15 -2.16 10.84 -21.03
C MET A 15 -1.36 11.76 -20.14
N GLU A 16 -2.04 12.40 -19.21
CA GLU A 16 -1.44 13.19 -18.14
C GLU A 16 -0.90 12.27 -17.05
N TYR A 17 0.24 12.62 -16.47
CA TYR A 17 0.83 11.90 -15.34
C TYR A 17 1.16 12.88 -14.22
N THR A 18 1.02 12.42 -12.99
CA THR A 18 1.56 13.07 -11.79
C THR A 18 2.45 12.08 -11.06
N SER A 19 3.26 12.54 -10.12
CA SER A 19 4.03 11.64 -9.26
C SER A 19 3.37 11.47 -7.89
N ILE A 20 3.70 10.37 -7.19
CA ILE A 20 3.28 10.20 -5.79
C ILE A 20 3.73 11.38 -4.93
N GLY A 21 4.94 11.91 -5.19
CA GLY A 21 5.47 13.04 -4.42
C GLY A 21 4.75 14.35 -4.63
N GLU A 22 4.12 14.55 -5.81
CA GLU A 22 3.33 15.75 -6.13
C GLU A 22 1.89 15.64 -5.65
N SER A 23 1.31 14.44 -5.69
CA SER A 23 -0.12 14.21 -5.45
C SER A 23 -0.42 13.58 -4.09
N CYS A 24 0.60 13.20 -3.31
CA CYS A 24 0.44 12.55 -2.02
C CYS A 24 1.46 13.06 -0.99
N SER A 25 1.04 13.08 0.26
CA SER A 25 1.96 13.16 1.41
C SER A 25 2.46 11.76 1.75
N VAL A 26 3.77 11.58 1.82
CA VAL A 26 4.40 10.28 2.11
C VAL A 26 5.24 10.38 3.37
N VAL A 27 4.99 9.51 4.33
CA VAL A 27 5.72 9.41 5.60
C VAL A 27 6.24 7.99 5.82
N SER A 28 7.40 7.85 6.45
CA SER A 28 7.89 6.55 6.92
C SER A 28 7.34 6.24 8.30
N GLY A 29 7.04 5.00 8.55
CA GLY A 29 6.79 4.52 9.90
C GLY A 29 8.05 4.53 10.77
N GLY A 30 7.90 4.09 12.01
CA GLY A 30 8.98 4.02 12.98
C GLY A 30 8.74 2.96 14.05
N THR A 31 9.82 2.56 14.70
CA THR A 31 9.79 1.58 15.78
C THR A 31 10.28 2.25 17.07
N PRO A 32 9.43 2.35 18.10
CA PRO A 32 9.88 2.74 19.43
C PRO A 32 10.96 1.79 19.97
N SER A 33 11.87 2.30 20.80
CA SER A 33 12.94 1.48 21.35
C SER A 33 12.39 0.24 22.06
N ARG A 34 12.82 -0.94 21.66
CA ARG A 34 12.42 -2.21 22.26
C ARG A 34 12.98 -2.42 23.66
N SER A 35 14.04 -1.70 24.03
CA SER A 35 14.65 -1.77 25.37
C SER A 35 13.85 -1.01 26.44
N LYS A 36 12.82 -0.26 26.05
CA LYS A 36 12.00 0.55 26.94
C LYS A 36 10.59 -0.04 27.03
N ASN A 37 10.33 -0.81 28.10
CA ASN A 37 9.05 -1.44 28.33
C ASN A 37 7.89 -0.43 28.37
N GLU A 38 8.12 0.75 28.91
CA GLU A 38 7.14 1.83 28.98
C GLU A 38 6.62 2.31 27.61
N TYR A 39 7.27 1.94 26.50
CA TYR A 39 6.81 2.26 25.15
C TYR A 39 5.84 1.21 24.58
N TRP A 40 5.75 0.04 25.22
CA TRP A 40 5.03 -1.13 24.73
C TRP A 40 3.98 -1.66 25.70
N GLU A 41 4.32 -1.71 27.00
CA GLU A 41 3.42 -2.24 28.03
C GLU A 41 2.22 -1.33 28.25
N ASN A 42 1.02 -1.90 28.27
CA ASN A 42 -0.26 -1.20 28.38
C ASN A 42 -0.49 -0.17 27.26
N GLY A 43 0.08 -0.41 26.06
CA GLY A 43 -0.16 0.40 24.89
C GLY A 43 -1.63 0.37 24.45
N ASN A 44 -2.06 1.43 23.79
CA ASN A 44 -3.42 1.61 23.27
C ASN A 44 -3.43 2.02 21.79
N ILE A 45 -2.28 2.24 21.19
CA ILE A 45 -2.13 2.66 19.81
C ILE A 45 -1.69 1.46 18.96
N PRO A 46 -2.49 0.97 18.00
CA PRO A 46 -2.12 -0.11 17.11
C PRO A 46 -0.81 0.17 16.37
N TRP A 47 0.07 -0.84 16.31
CA TRP A 47 1.35 -0.76 15.60
C TRP A 47 1.48 -1.89 14.58
N ILE A 48 1.37 -1.51 13.32
CA ILE A 48 1.28 -2.40 12.17
C ILE A 48 2.67 -2.80 11.66
N LYS A 49 2.86 -4.09 11.44
CA LYS A 49 4.04 -4.70 10.79
C LYS A 49 3.67 -5.19 9.38
N ILE A 50 4.67 -5.49 8.57
CA ILE A 50 4.47 -6.04 7.21
C ILE A 50 3.51 -7.25 7.23
N GLY A 51 3.68 -8.17 8.18
CA GLY A 51 2.84 -9.37 8.31
C GLY A 51 1.36 -9.11 8.61
N ASN A 52 0.99 -7.90 9.00
CA ASN A 52 -0.40 -7.50 9.21
C ASN A 52 -1.10 -7.03 7.91
N ILE A 53 -0.33 -6.78 6.83
CA ILE A 53 -0.89 -6.39 5.52
C ILE A 53 -1.26 -7.67 4.76
N LYS A 54 -2.41 -8.27 5.09
CA LYS A 54 -2.88 -9.54 4.50
C LYS A 54 -4.01 -9.35 3.49
N SER A 55 -4.70 -8.21 3.57
CA SER A 55 -5.87 -7.89 2.75
C SER A 55 -5.86 -6.42 2.33
N LYS A 56 -6.80 -6.04 1.45
CA LYS A 56 -6.97 -4.65 1.01
C LYS A 56 -7.15 -3.70 2.19
N TYR A 57 -8.01 -4.05 3.15
CA TYR A 57 -8.26 -3.24 4.34
C TYR A 57 -7.52 -3.83 5.54
N VAL A 58 -6.68 -3.00 6.18
CA VAL A 58 -5.79 -3.40 7.28
C VAL A 58 -6.36 -2.86 8.59
N ASN A 59 -6.80 -3.77 9.45
CA ASN A 59 -7.33 -3.48 10.78
C ASN A 59 -6.81 -4.48 11.84
N GLU A 60 -6.02 -5.48 11.42
CA GLU A 60 -5.38 -6.44 12.31
C GLU A 60 -4.01 -5.94 12.77
N TYR A 61 -3.69 -6.15 14.01
CA TYR A 61 -2.40 -5.84 14.61
C TYR A 61 -2.06 -6.85 15.72
N ASP A 62 -0.78 -7.09 15.92
CA ASP A 62 -0.30 -7.98 16.99
C ASP A 62 0.22 -7.20 18.20
N GLU A 63 0.58 -5.94 18.01
CA GLU A 63 1.27 -5.13 19.00
C GLU A 63 0.64 -3.74 19.12
N LEU A 64 0.77 -3.19 20.32
CA LEU A 64 0.35 -1.85 20.66
C LEU A 64 1.56 -1.06 21.17
N ILE A 65 1.56 0.25 20.93
CA ILE A 65 2.50 1.19 21.54
C ILE A 65 1.77 2.17 22.44
N THR A 66 2.50 2.74 23.39
CA THR A 66 1.96 3.79 24.26
C THR A 66 2.13 5.17 23.60
N GLU A 67 1.40 6.16 24.12
CA GLU A 67 1.62 7.57 23.77
C GLU A 67 3.08 8.01 23.99
N GLN A 68 3.72 7.49 25.04
CA GLN A 68 5.11 7.76 25.33
C GLN A 68 6.02 7.15 24.25
N GLY A 69 5.71 5.93 23.80
CA GLY A 69 6.41 5.29 22.67
C GLY A 69 6.25 6.05 21.37
N LEU A 70 5.04 6.55 21.08
CA LEU A 70 4.78 7.41 19.91
C LEU A 70 5.59 8.71 19.98
N ASN A 71 5.52 9.42 21.09
CA ASN A 71 6.12 10.75 21.23
C ASN A 71 7.66 10.73 21.31
N ASN A 72 8.25 9.61 21.74
CA ASN A 72 9.70 9.45 21.88
C ASN A 72 10.33 8.56 20.80
N SER A 73 9.70 8.46 19.65
CA SER A 73 10.21 7.67 18.51
C SER A 73 9.92 8.36 17.17
N SER A 74 10.38 7.71 16.09
CA SER A 74 10.05 8.14 14.72
C SER A 74 8.69 7.64 14.24
N ALA A 75 7.96 6.86 15.05
CA ALA A 75 6.61 6.41 14.71
C ALA A 75 5.68 7.59 14.43
N LYS A 76 4.76 7.41 13.50
CA LYS A 76 3.75 8.41 13.14
C LYS A 76 2.37 7.78 13.22
N LEU A 77 1.44 8.48 13.85
CA LEU A 77 0.04 8.06 13.83
C LEU A 77 -0.54 8.38 12.45
N LEU A 78 -1.01 7.35 11.78
CA LEU A 78 -1.63 7.40 10.47
C LEU A 78 -3.14 7.27 10.64
N LYS A 79 -3.89 8.04 9.86
CA LYS A 79 -5.35 8.03 9.89
C LYS A 79 -5.92 6.86 9.09
N LYS A 80 -7.14 6.45 9.42
CA LYS A 80 -7.96 5.58 8.56
C LYS A 80 -8.01 6.15 7.13
N GLY A 81 -7.90 5.27 6.12
CA GLY A 81 -7.82 5.64 4.70
C GLY A 81 -6.39 5.87 4.18
N THR A 82 -5.37 5.92 5.05
CA THR A 82 -3.97 5.99 4.61
C THR A 82 -3.59 4.69 3.89
N ILE A 83 -2.98 4.81 2.71
CA ILE A 83 -2.44 3.66 1.99
C ILE A 83 -1.08 3.30 2.61
N LEU A 84 -0.92 2.03 2.95
CA LEU A 84 0.32 1.43 3.42
C LEU A 84 1.06 0.80 2.24
N TYR A 85 2.37 1.04 2.15
CA TYR A 85 3.22 0.48 1.11
C TYR A 85 4.53 -0.03 1.71
N THR A 86 4.85 -1.31 1.49
CA THR A 86 6.09 -1.88 2.03
C THR A 86 7.30 -1.50 1.19
N ILE A 87 8.32 -0.96 1.84
CA ILE A 87 9.56 -0.43 1.23
C ILE A 87 10.82 -1.20 1.64
N PHE A 88 10.71 -2.17 2.57
CA PHE A 88 11.80 -3.04 3.02
C PHE A 88 11.35 -4.49 3.10
N ALA A 89 12.28 -5.43 2.99
CA ALA A 89 12.12 -6.88 3.11
C ALA A 89 11.17 -7.43 2.02
N THR A 90 9.88 -7.38 2.24
CA THR A 90 8.86 -7.76 1.25
C THR A 90 8.36 -6.50 0.55
N LEU A 91 8.92 -6.20 -0.62
CA LEU A 91 8.60 -4.96 -1.35
C LEU A 91 7.24 -5.03 -2.06
N GLY A 92 6.52 -3.90 -2.03
CA GLY A 92 5.34 -3.69 -2.88
C GLY A 92 4.06 -4.34 -2.38
N GLU A 93 3.99 -4.77 -1.09
CA GLU A 93 2.71 -5.07 -0.47
C GLU A 93 1.96 -3.76 -0.20
N VAL A 94 0.66 -3.78 -0.45
CA VAL A 94 -0.20 -2.60 -0.34
C VAL A 94 -1.40 -2.94 0.52
N GLY A 95 -1.79 -2.01 1.39
CA GLY A 95 -3.02 -2.06 2.16
C GLY A 95 -3.60 -0.67 2.37
N ILE A 96 -4.85 -0.58 2.79
CA ILE A 96 -5.51 0.67 3.18
C ILE A 96 -5.85 0.53 4.66
N LEU A 97 -5.39 1.45 5.50
CA LEU A 97 -5.73 1.44 6.92
C LEU A 97 -7.24 1.61 7.12
N ASP A 98 -7.86 0.68 7.83
CA ASP A 98 -9.27 0.75 8.25
C ASP A 98 -9.45 1.23 9.69
N ILE A 99 -8.35 1.46 10.38
CA ILE A 99 -8.25 2.03 11.73
C ILE A 99 -7.19 3.13 11.76
N GLU A 100 -7.08 3.88 12.85
CA GLU A 100 -5.90 4.70 13.13
C GLU A 100 -4.80 3.80 13.71
N ALA A 101 -3.57 3.90 13.18
CA ALA A 101 -2.45 3.08 13.62
C ALA A 101 -1.10 3.72 13.32
N CYS A 102 -0.06 3.29 14.03
CA CYS A 102 1.32 3.49 13.66
C CYS A 102 1.84 2.30 12.82
N THR A 103 2.96 2.48 12.15
CA THR A 103 3.62 1.41 11.39
C THR A 103 5.11 1.35 11.73
N ASN A 104 5.75 0.20 11.46
CA ASN A 104 7.20 0.11 11.53
C ASN A 104 7.86 0.84 10.35
N GLN A 105 9.18 1.01 10.41
CA GLN A 105 9.97 1.71 9.39
C GLN A 105 10.00 1.04 8.00
N ALA A 106 9.55 -0.21 7.90
CA ALA A 106 9.49 -0.92 6.64
C ALA A 106 8.23 -0.59 5.80
N ILE A 107 7.34 0.22 6.36
CA ILE A 107 6.08 0.62 5.74
C ILE A 107 6.07 2.15 5.58
N ALA A 108 5.78 2.61 4.38
CA ALA A 108 5.45 4.00 4.09
C ALA A 108 3.92 4.20 4.14
N GLY A 109 3.48 5.25 4.83
CA GLY A 109 2.10 5.73 4.80
C GLY A 109 1.94 6.78 3.69
N ILE A 110 0.97 6.62 2.82
CA ILE A 110 0.69 7.49 1.68
C ILE A 110 -0.71 8.07 1.84
N ASN A 111 -0.80 9.39 1.97
CA ASN A 111 -2.06 10.13 2.05
C ASN A 111 -2.24 10.95 0.78
N ILE A 112 -3.33 10.73 0.06
CA ILE A 112 -3.65 11.45 -1.17
C ILE A 112 -4.01 12.90 -0.82
N THR A 113 -3.40 13.85 -1.54
CA THR A 113 -3.66 15.30 -1.42
C THR A 113 -4.30 15.88 -2.68
N ASP A 114 -4.22 15.16 -3.80
CA ASP A 114 -4.85 15.54 -5.07
C ASP A 114 -6.21 14.86 -5.24
N SER A 115 -7.29 15.63 -5.26
CA SER A 115 -8.66 15.14 -5.38
C SER A 115 -8.98 14.44 -6.72
N ARG A 116 -8.08 14.51 -7.70
CA ARG A 116 -8.20 13.80 -8.98
C ARG A 116 -7.88 12.31 -8.88
N ILE A 117 -7.35 11.85 -7.73
CA ILE A 117 -6.93 10.46 -7.52
C ILE A 117 -7.80 9.86 -6.41
N THR A 118 -8.43 8.72 -6.70
CA THR A 118 -9.18 7.96 -5.68
C THR A 118 -8.27 6.98 -4.94
N THR A 119 -8.58 6.68 -3.69
CA THR A 119 -7.79 5.78 -2.85
C THR A 119 -7.69 4.38 -3.45
N ASP A 120 -8.81 3.83 -3.90
CA ASP A 120 -8.85 2.48 -4.48
C ASP A 120 -8.09 2.39 -5.80
N TYR A 121 -8.15 3.43 -6.64
CA TYR A 121 -7.37 3.49 -7.86
C TYR A 121 -5.86 3.49 -7.55
N LEU A 122 -5.42 4.31 -6.61
CA LEU A 122 -4.01 4.36 -6.21
C LEU A 122 -3.57 3.04 -5.56
N TYR A 123 -4.44 2.39 -4.76
CA TYR A 123 -4.17 1.07 -4.22
C TYR A 123 -3.87 0.05 -5.32
N TYR A 124 -4.75 -0.08 -6.32
CA TYR A 124 -4.54 -1.02 -7.42
C TYR A 124 -3.35 -0.65 -8.30
N TYR A 125 -3.14 0.65 -8.54
CA TYR A 125 -1.96 1.12 -9.25
C TYR A 125 -0.67 0.69 -8.54
N LEU A 126 -0.56 0.92 -7.23
CA LEU A 126 0.60 0.50 -6.44
C LEU A 126 0.77 -1.02 -6.41
N LYS A 127 -0.33 -1.76 -6.27
CA LYS A 127 -0.33 -3.23 -6.32
C LYS A 127 0.24 -3.74 -7.65
N SER A 128 -0.09 -3.09 -8.77
CA SER A 128 0.43 -3.44 -10.10
C SER A 128 1.94 -3.18 -10.25
N LYS A 129 2.54 -2.39 -9.37
CA LYS A 129 3.99 -2.10 -9.39
C LYS A 129 4.84 -3.12 -8.63
N LYS A 130 4.23 -4.14 -8.01
CA LYS A 130 4.94 -5.12 -7.16
C LYS A 130 6.12 -5.78 -7.87
N ASP A 131 5.92 -6.30 -9.08
CA ASP A 131 6.99 -6.93 -9.85
C ASP A 131 8.08 -5.94 -10.26
N TYR A 132 7.69 -4.72 -10.63
CA TYR A 132 8.63 -3.67 -10.98
C TYR A 132 9.55 -3.31 -9.81
N VAL A 133 9.01 -3.10 -8.61
CA VAL A 133 9.83 -2.75 -7.42
C VAL A 133 10.70 -3.92 -6.98
N ASN A 134 10.23 -5.16 -7.08
CA ASN A 134 11.02 -6.34 -6.78
C ASN A 134 12.20 -6.51 -7.77
N ASN A 135 12.02 -6.15 -9.04
CA ASN A 135 13.10 -6.18 -10.02
C ASN A 135 14.15 -5.09 -9.77
N ILE A 136 13.72 -3.88 -9.38
CA ILE A 136 14.65 -2.81 -8.96
C ILE A 136 15.40 -3.23 -7.68
N GLY A 137 14.70 -3.79 -6.69
CA GLY A 137 15.28 -4.22 -5.42
C GLY A 137 16.36 -5.29 -5.57
N ARG A 138 16.23 -6.19 -6.54
CA ARG A 138 17.24 -7.26 -6.81
C ARG A 138 18.58 -6.74 -7.33
N GLY A 139 18.64 -5.50 -7.82
CA GLY A 139 19.88 -4.87 -8.30
C GLY A 139 20.69 -4.19 -7.21
N VAL A 140 20.23 -4.15 -5.96
CA VAL A 140 20.88 -3.49 -4.82
C VAL A 140 21.21 -4.53 -3.75
N ALA A 141 22.31 -4.36 -3.03
CA ALA A 141 22.77 -5.29 -1.99
C ALA A 141 21.75 -5.50 -0.83
N GLN A 142 20.73 -4.68 -0.73
CA GLN A 142 19.59 -4.83 0.17
C GLN A 142 18.28 -4.68 -0.61
N ASN A 143 17.33 -5.57 -0.35
CA ASN A 143 16.01 -5.56 -0.98
C ASN A 143 15.16 -4.42 -0.39
N ASN A 144 15.43 -3.17 -0.81
CA ASN A 144 14.72 -1.98 -0.35
C ASN A 144 14.55 -0.95 -1.47
N ILE A 145 13.53 -0.13 -1.34
CA ILE A 145 13.36 1.14 -2.04
C ILE A 145 13.27 2.26 -1.02
N ASN A 146 13.85 3.42 -1.34
CA ASN A 146 13.74 4.59 -0.47
C ASN A 146 12.48 5.41 -0.79
N LEU A 147 12.13 6.34 0.12
CA LEU A 147 10.96 7.20 -0.07
C LEU A 147 11.08 8.10 -1.32
N THR A 148 12.30 8.46 -1.73
CA THR A 148 12.51 9.24 -2.96
C THR A 148 12.12 8.43 -4.19
N THR A 149 12.51 7.16 -4.26
CA THR A 149 12.11 6.25 -5.33
C THR A 149 10.59 6.08 -5.37
N LEU A 150 9.95 5.89 -4.22
CA LEU A 150 8.49 5.79 -4.12
C LEU A 150 7.79 7.08 -4.59
N LYS A 151 8.29 8.25 -4.15
CA LYS A 151 7.75 9.55 -4.55
C LYS A 151 7.83 9.82 -6.05
N ASN A 152 8.80 9.21 -6.75
CA ASN A 152 8.99 9.37 -8.18
C ASN A 152 8.11 8.42 -9.03
N PHE A 153 7.25 7.58 -8.42
CA PHE A 153 6.32 6.77 -9.19
C PHE A 153 5.31 7.67 -9.89
N GLU A 154 5.26 7.58 -11.21
CA GLU A 154 4.35 8.34 -12.05
C GLU A 154 2.97 7.65 -12.09
N ILE A 155 1.93 8.34 -11.67
CA ILE A 155 0.54 7.89 -11.64
C ILE A 155 -0.16 8.43 -12.89
N PRO A 156 -0.79 7.59 -13.74
CA PRO A 156 -1.63 8.07 -14.83
C PRO A 156 -2.85 8.81 -14.27
N LEU A 157 -3.02 10.07 -14.68
CA LEU A 157 -4.20 10.87 -14.33
C LEU A 157 -5.28 10.63 -15.40
N ILE A 158 -6.21 9.74 -15.06
CA ILE A 158 -7.42 9.49 -15.85
C ILE A 158 -8.63 10.07 -15.10
N ASN A 159 -9.70 10.33 -15.85
CA ASN A 159 -10.95 10.81 -15.25
C ASN A 159 -11.42 9.90 -14.11
N VAL A 160 -11.99 10.49 -13.05
CA VAL A 160 -12.43 9.76 -11.84
C VAL A 160 -13.45 8.66 -12.19
N ASP A 161 -14.36 8.87 -13.12
CA ASP A 161 -15.31 7.84 -13.55
C ASP A 161 -14.59 6.63 -14.19
N LYS A 162 -13.54 6.86 -14.96
CA LYS A 162 -12.69 5.77 -15.49
C LYS A 162 -11.94 5.05 -14.38
N GLN A 163 -11.46 5.78 -13.36
CA GLN A 163 -10.82 5.17 -12.18
C GLN A 163 -11.80 4.23 -11.47
N LEU A 164 -13.02 4.71 -11.19
CA LEU A 164 -14.06 3.92 -10.52
C LEU A 164 -14.43 2.66 -11.33
N ASN A 165 -14.58 2.78 -12.65
CA ASN A 165 -14.87 1.64 -13.52
C ASN A 165 -13.73 0.60 -13.50
N ILE A 166 -12.48 1.03 -13.52
CA ILE A 166 -11.32 0.13 -13.40
C ILE A 166 -11.34 -0.59 -12.07
N VAL A 167 -11.55 0.13 -10.97
CA VAL A 167 -11.63 -0.44 -9.62
C VAL A 167 -12.75 -1.48 -9.54
N GLU A 168 -13.95 -1.16 -10.03
CA GLU A 168 -15.08 -2.09 -10.02
C GLU A 168 -14.78 -3.40 -10.76
N ILE A 169 -14.13 -3.31 -11.92
CA ILE A 169 -13.72 -4.50 -12.70
C ILE A 169 -12.71 -5.33 -11.91
N LEU A 170 -11.67 -4.69 -11.33
CA LEU A 170 -10.63 -5.38 -10.57
C LEU A 170 -11.20 -6.05 -9.32
N GLU A 171 -12.10 -5.40 -8.60
CA GLU A 171 -12.78 -5.97 -7.44
C GLU A 171 -13.68 -7.16 -7.80
N LYS A 172 -14.35 -7.11 -8.96
CA LYS A 172 -15.13 -8.26 -9.46
C LYS A 172 -14.21 -9.44 -9.76
N VAL A 173 -13.08 -9.21 -10.41
CA VAL A 173 -12.10 -10.26 -10.72
C VAL A 173 -11.51 -10.84 -9.45
N GLU A 174 -11.12 -10.04 -8.47
CA GLU A 174 -10.60 -10.53 -7.18
C GLU A 174 -11.63 -11.38 -6.43
N ARG A 175 -12.90 -10.97 -6.42
CA ARG A 175 -13.98 -11.78 -5.83
C ARG A 175 -14.15 -13.12 -6.56
N MET A 176 -14.08 -13.13 -7.89
CA MET A 176 -14.17 -14.38 -8.67
C MET A 176 -13.00 -15.32 -8.36
N ILE A 177 -11.78 -14.81 -8.25
CA ILE A 177 -10.59 -15.57 -7.87
C ILE A 177 -10.79 -16.19 -6.49
N CYS A 178 -11.16 -15.40 -5.49
CA CYS A 178 -11.37 -15.87 -4.12
C CYS A 178 -12.46 -16.97 -4.05
N LEU A 179 -13.57 -16.84 -4.81
CA LEU A 179 -14.61 -17.87 -4.87
C LEU A 179 -14.08 -19.16 -5.49
N LYS A 180 -13.24 -19.06 -6.54
CA LYS A 180 -12.66 -20.24 -7.18
C LYS A 180 -11.63 -20.94 -6.30
N GLU A 181 -10.80 -20.19 -5.59
CA GLU A 181 -9.88 -20.74 -4.60
C GLU A 181 -10.63 -21.52 -3.52
N LYS A 182 -11.73 -20.96 -2.99
CA LYS A 182 -12.58 -21.65 -2.02
C LYS A 182 -13.21 -22.91 -2.58
N GLU A 183 -13.72 -22.88 -3.82
CA GLU A 183 -14.26 -24.09 -4.48
C GLU A 183 -13.17 -25.18 -4.61
N ILE A 184 -11.95 -24.84 -4.90
CA ILE A 184 -10.81 -25.78 -4.98
C ILE A 184 -10.54 -26.38 -3.60
N ASP A 185 -10.45 -25.55 -2.55
CA ASP A 185 -10.22 -26.02 -1.20
C ASP A 185 -11.33 -26.97 -0.71
N ASP A 186 -12.60 -26.64 -1.01
CA ASP A 186 -13.76 -27.48 -0.68
C ASP A 186 -13.71 -28.85 -1.42
N LEU A 187 -13.31 -28.86 -2.70
CA LEU A 187 -13.10 -30.10 -3.47
C LEU A 187 -11.95 -30.94 -2.91
N ASP A 188 -10.83 -30.31 -2.52
CA ASP A 188 -9.70 -31.02 -1.91
C ASP A 188 -10.07 -31.65 -0.56
N LEU A 189 -10.97 -31.04 0.20
CA LEU A 189 -11.51 -31.63 1.43
C LEU A 189 -12.36 -32.86 1.14
N LEU A 190 -13.21 -32.81 0.09
CA LEU A 190 -14.05 -33.94 -0.31
C LEU A 190 -13.24 -35.14 -0.81
N ILE A 191 -12.09 -34.90 -1.47
CA ILE A 191 -11.20 -35.98 -1.97
C ILE A 191 -10.48 -36.68 -0.81
N LYS A 192 -10.24 -35.97 0.30
CA LYS A 192 -9.52 -36.49 1.47
C LYS A 192 -10.44 -37.20 2.49
N ALA A 193 -11.76 -37.07 2.35
CA ALA A 193 -12.77 -37.68 3.20
C ALA A 193 -13.14 -39.08 2.72
#